data_0672bbcd03c45fe64f2686a262e3f168
#
_entry.id   0672bbcd03c45fe64f2686a262e3f168
#
_cell.length_a   1.000
_cell.length_b   1.000
_cell.length_c   1.000
_cell.angle_alpha   90.00
_cell.angle_beta   90.00
_cell.angle_gamma   90.00
#
_symmetry.space_group_name_H-M   'P 1'
#
loop_
_entity.id
_entity.type
_entity.pdbx_description
1 polymer ?
#
loop_
_entity_poly.entity_id
_entity_poly.type
_entity_poly.pdbx_seq_one_letter_code
_entity_poly.pdbx_strand_id
1 'polypeptide(L)'
;MDKYDAIIIGAGHNGLTTANYLALAGLRVCVLEQRGVVGGAAVTAEFHPGYRNSTFSYVVSLLRPEVIKDLNLAHYGYEPIPLQNALYIDSSGDHLLLTDDDQRNANEFKKFSATDYAAYGAFEETVAQVGALLSKQWLAEPPKLGDQGVSDLISLMKLGVDVFRLDTEARWRLMQFFVGAPETIIDRWFESAKVKAMVAAHIMPANYAPLSQPGASLAMLHHAVGEINGQAGAWGIVKGGMGSITQAMAHSARAKGVEIRTDAAVSRIEVAVGRVTG
;
A
#
# COMPACT_ATOMS: atom_id res chain seq x y z
N MET A 1 0.66 -21.45 -33.40
CA MET A 1 0.16 -20.80 -32.19
C MET A 1 1.37 -20.58 -31.25
N ASP A 2 1.61 -19.37 -30.87
CA ASP A 2 2.67 -19.07 -29.92
C ASP A 2 2.29 -19.72 -28.59
N LYS A 3 3.19 -20.55 -28.06
CA LYS A 3 2.96 -21.20 -26.76
C LYS A 3 3.60 -20.34 -25.67
N TYR A 4 2.81 -19.90 -24.71
CA TYR A 4 3.27 -19.26 -23.49
C TYR A 4 3.33 -20.28 -22.36
N ASP A 5 4.25 -20.05 -21.43
CA ASP A 5 4.33 -20.85 -20.20
C ASP A 5 3.36 -20.30 -19.16
N ALA A 6 3.01 -18.98 -19.26
CA ALA A 6 2.00 -18.34 -18.44
C ALA A 6 1.22 -17.27 -19.23
N ILE A 7 -0.07 -17.19 -18.97
CA ILE A 7 -0.95 -16.11 -19.45
C ILE A 7 -1.50 -15.39 -18.22
N ILE A 8 -1.37 -14.06 -18.20
CA ILE A 8 -1.87 -13.19 -17.10
C ILE A 8 -3.04 -12.39 -17.64
N ILE A 9 -4.16 -12.45 -16.94
CA ILE A 9 -5.36 -11.70 -17.26
C ILE A 9 -5.38 -10.43 -16.42
N GLY A 10 -5.29 -9.28 -17.10
CA GLY A 10 -5.24 -7.95 -16.53
C GLY A 10 -3.82 -7.39 -16.37
N ALA A 11 -3.58 -6.22 -16.97
CA ALA A 11 -2.34 -5.46 -16.90
C ALA A 11 -2.38 -4.37 -15.83
N GLY A 12 -2.99 -4.65 -14.68
CA GLY A 12 -2.87 -3.85 -13.46
C GLY A 12 -1.49 -4.05 -12.81
N HIS A 13 -1.19 -3.28 -11.77
CA HIS A 13 0.12 -3.36 -11.08
C HIS A 13 0.46 -4.77 -10.59
N ASN A 14 -0.51 -5.55 -10.08
CA ASN A 14 -0.29 -6.94 -9.66
C ASN A 14 0.05 -7.86 -10.82
N GLY A 15 -0.73 -7.79 -11.92
CA GLY A 15 -0.47 -8.59 -13.12
C GLY A 15 0.87 -8.27 -13.77
N LEU A 16 1.22 -6.98 -13.85
CA LEU A 16 2.51 -6.54 -14.38
C LEU A 16 3.68 -6.94 -13.48
N THR A 17 3.53 -6.91 -12.15
CA THR A 17 4.53 -7.40 -11.21
C THR A 17 4.74 -8.90 -11.42
N THR A 18 3.68 -9.69 -11.44
CA THR A 18 3.73 -11.14 -11.69
C THR A 18 4.39 -11.46 -13.02
N ALA A 19 4.01 -10.74 -14.09
CA ALA A 19 4.60 -10.94 -15.43
C ALA A 19 6.11 -10.73 -15.43
N ASN A 20 6.58 -9.68 -14.76
CA ASN A 20 8.00 -9.39 -14.64
C ASN A 20 8.76 -10.50 -13.92
N TYR A 21 8.25 -10.98 -12.76
CA TYR A 21 8.92 -12.04 -12.00
C TYR A 21 8.91 -13.38 -12.73
N LEU A 22 7.83 -13.74 -13.43
CA LEU A 22 7.81 -14.94 -14.25
C LEU A 22 8.80 -14.86 -15.42
N ALA A 23 8.92 -13.69 -16.06
CA ALA A 23 9.90 -13.47 -17.12
C ALA A 23 11.35 -13.50 -16.58
N LEU A 24 11.60 -12.95 -15.38
CA LEU A 24 12.90 -13.09 -14.69
C LEU A 24 13.26 -14.55 -14.40
N ALA A 25 12.25 -15.40 -14.17
CA ALA A 25 12.43 -16.84 -14.01
C ALA A 25 12.59 -17.59 -15.35
N GLY A 26 12.66 -16.88 -16.48
CA GLY A 26 12.87 -17.47 -17.82
C GLY A 26 11.62 -17.99 -18.51
N LEU A 27 10.42 -17.69 -17.98
CA LEU A 27 9.17 -18.13 -18.58
C LEU A 27 8.73 -17.19 -19.71
N ARG A 28 8.08 -17.74 -20.73
CA ARG A 28 7.43 -16.98 -21.79
C ARG A 28 6.04 -16.55 -21.32
N VAL A 29 5.85 -15.24 -21.16
CA VAL A 29 4.66 -14.66 -20.55
C VAL A 29 3.89 -13.81 -21.54
N CYS A 30 2.56 -13.95 -21.56
CA CYS A 30 1.64 -13.05 -22.22
C CYS A 30 0.69 -12.43 -21.19
N VAL A 31 0.48 -11.11 -21.29
CA VAL A 31 -0.50 -10.36 -20.50
C VAL A 31 -1.61 -9.91 -21.41
N LEU A 32 -2.87 -10.20 -21.04
CA LEU A 32 -4.07 -9.80 -21.76
C LEU A 32 -4.82 -8.74 -20.95
N GLU A 33 -5.00 -7.56 -21.52
CA GLU A 33 -5.68 -6.42 -20.90
C GLU A 33 -6.89 -6.02 -21.75
N GLN A 34 -8.07 -5.93 -21.12
CA GLN A 34 -9.30 -5.58 -21.81
C GLN A 34 -9.36 -4.14 -22.32
N ARG A 35 -8.67 -3.22 -21.64
CA ARG A 35 -8.62 -1.80 -22.03
C ARG A 35 -7.48 -1.55 -23.00
N GLY A 36 -7.55 -0.43 -23.74
CA GLY A 36 -6.47 0.03 -24.61
C GLY A 36 -5.25 0.58 -23.85
N VAL A 37 -5.27 0.55 -22.50
CA VAL A 37 -4.21 1.08 -21.62
C VAL A 37 -3.98 0.14 -20.46
N VAL A 38 -2.71 -0.10 -20.14
CA VAL A 38 -2.32 -0.83 -18.91
C VAL A 38 -2.48 0.03 -17.67
N GLY A 39 -2.65 -0.59 -16.50
CA GLY A 39 -2.57 0.11 -15.22
C GLY A 39 -3.64 -0.27 -14.21
N GLY A 40 -4.80 -0.76 -14.63
CA GLY A 40 -5.88 -1.10 -13.69
C GLY A 40 -6.32 0.12 -12.87
N ALA A 41 -6.18 0.05 -11.53
CA ALA A 41 -6.47 1.16 -10.63
C ALA A 41 -5.40 2.27 -10.65
N ALA A 42 -4.18 1.97 -11.12
CA ALA A 42 -3.09 2.95 -11.23
C ALA A 42 -2.97 3.44 -12.68
N VAL A 43 -3.97 4.19 -13.13
CA VAL A 43 -4.03 4.82 -14.46
C VAL A 43 -4.08 6.34 -14.30
N THR A 44 -3.32 7.03 -15.14
CA THR A 44 -3.44 8.48 -15.34
C THR A 44 -4.16 8.74 -16.65
N ALA A 45 -5.28 9.43 -16.61
CA ALA A 45 -6.07 9.76 -17.79
C ALA A 45 -6.13 11.28 -18.02
N GLU A 46 -6.26 11.65 -19.28
CA GLU A 46 -6.59 13.01 -19.67
C GLU A 46 -8.12 13.18 -19.59
N PHE A 47 -8.58 14.01 -18.67
CA PHE A 47 -10.02 14.28 -18.47
C PHE A 47 -10.49 15.56 -19.18
N HIS A 48 -9.54 16.42 -19.58
CA HIS A 48 -9.76 17.59 -20.39
C HIS A 48 -8.48 17.84 -21.20
N PRO A 49 -8.54 18.37 -22.43
CA PRO A 49 -7.36 18.64 -23.24
C PRO A 49 -6.26 19.39 -22.48
N GLY A 50 -5.07 18.77 -22.35
CA GLY A 50 -3.93 19.25 -21.58
C GLY A 50 -3.97 19.01 -20.07
N TYR A 51 -5.08 18.48 -19.52
CA TYR A 51 -5.23 18.19 -18.08
C TYR A 51 -5.32 16.70 -17.79
N ARG A 52 -4.37 16.20 -17.02
CA ARG A 52 -4.28 14.77 -16.67
C ARG A 52 -4.36 14.58 -15.17
N ASN A 53 -5.01 13.51 -14.73
CA ASN A 53 -5.08 13.13 -13.33
C ASN A 53 -5.08 11.60 -13.17
N SER A 54 -4.69 11.15 -12.00
CA SER A 54 -4.85 9.76 -11.59
C SER A 54 -6.33 9.43 -11.40
N THR A 55 -6.80 8.34 -12.00
CA THR A 55 -8.25 8.08 -12.08
C THR A 55 -8.81 7.42 -10.82
N PHE A 56 -7.99 6.68 -10.07
CA PHE A 56 -8.41 5.99 -8.85
C PHE A 56 -7.35 6.06 -7.77
N SER A 57 -6.21 5.39 -7.93
CA SER A 57 -5.09 5.48 -7.00
C SER A 57 -4.48 6.88 -7.06
N TYR A 58 -4.29 7.55 -5.93
CA TYR A 58 -3.86 8.96 -5.88
C TYR A 58 -2.51 9.18 -5.19
N VAL A 59 -2.08 8.24 -4.32
CA VAL A 59 -0.80 8.27 -3.63
C VAL A 59 -0.06 6.94 -3.74
N VAL A 60 1.26 6.99 -3.65
CA VAL A 60 2.14 5.83 -3.52
C VAL A 60 2.76 5.82 -2.13
N SER A 61 2.83 4.65 -1.52
CA SER A 61 3.49 4.38 -0.25
C SER A 61 3.88 2.90 -0.15
N LEU A 62 3.03 2.00 -0.63
CA LEU A 62 3.08 0.56 -0.39
C LEU A 62 3.81 -0.24 -1.48
N LEU A 63 4.28 0.42 -2.55
CA LEU A 63 5.08 -0.26 -3.56
C LEU A 63 6.42 -0.67 -2.95
N ARG A 64 6.62 -1.97 -2.84
CA ARG A 64 7.78 -2.53 -2.13
C ARG A 64 9.09 -2.15 -2.80
N PRO A 65 10.12 -1.77 -2.01
CA PRO A 65 11.45 -1.44 -2.51
C PRO A 65 12.08 -2.57 -3.32
N GLU A 66 11.82 -3.82 -2.91
CA GLU A 66 12.30 -5.00 -3.62
C GLU A 66 11.75 -5.02 -5.05
N VAL A 67 10.44 -4.78 -5.23
CA VAL A 67 9.81 -4.72 -6.56
C VAL A 67 10.38 -3.58 -7.39
N ILE A 68 10.56 -2.39 -6.80
CA ILE A 68 11.15 -1.23 -7.49
C ILE A 68 12.54 -1.57 -8.00
N LYS A 69 13.36 -2.22 -7.18
CA LYS A 69 14.74 -2.61 -7.48
C LYS A 69 14.79 -3.74 -8.52
N ASP A 70 14.09 -4.84 -8.28
CA ASP A 70 14.14 -6.04 -9.11
C ASP A 70 13.63 -5.78 -10.53
N LEU A 71 12.63 -4.91 -10.65
CA LEU A 71 12.07 -4.50 -11.93
C LEU A 71 12.79 -3.29 -12.55
N ASN A 72 13.76 -2.70 -11.82
CA ASN A 72 14.51 -1.51 -12.24
C ASN A 72 13.60 -0.35 -12.65
N LEU A 73 12.54 -0.09 -11.88
CA LEU A 73 11.46 0.83 -12.28
C LEU A 73 11.95 2.27 -12.46
N ALA A 74 12.97 2.71 -11.72
CA ALA A 74 13.55 4.04 -11.88
C ALA A 74 14.11 4.26 -13.28
N HIS A 75 14.75 3.22 -13.88
CA HIS A 75 15.25 3.27 -15.26
C HIS A 75 14.11 3.47 -16.27
N TYR A 76 12.91 2.98 -15.97
CA TYR A 76 11.74 3.08 -16.82
C TYR A 76 10.82 4.27 -16.47
N GLY A 77 11.31 5.24 -15.67
CA GLY A 77 10.61 6.49 -15.41
C GLY A 77 9.75 6.53 -14.14
N TYR A 78 9.88 5.56 -13.23
CA TYR A 78 9.30 5.68 -11.91
C TYR A 78 10.07 6.71 -11.06
N GLU A 79 9.42 7.81 -10.74
CA GLU A 79 9.99 8.93 -9.96
C GLU A 79 8.97 9.36 -8.88
N PRO A 80 9.07 8.80 -7.65
CA PRO A 80 8.19 9.18 -6.56
C PRO A 80 8.65 10.49 -5.92
N ILE A 81 7.68 11.37 -5.62
CA ILE A 81 7.87 12.65 -4.97
C ILE A 81 7.20 12.56 -3.59
N PRO A 82 7.96 12.56 -2.48
CA PRO A 82 7.38 12.53 -1.14
C PRO A 82 6.47 13.73 -0.89
N LEU A 83 5.34 13.50 -0.23
CA LEU A 83 4.47 14.56 0.27
C LEU A 83 5.13 15.20 1.50
N GLN A 84 5.25 16.51 1.48
CA GLN A 84 5.85 17.27 2.60
C GLN A 84 4.81 17.82 3.57
N ASN A 85 3.58 18.04 3.08
CA ASN A 85 2.52 18.66 3.87
C ASN A 85 1.21 17.89 3.72
N ALA A 86 0.40 17.90 4.81
CA ALA A 86 -0.96 17.38 4.80
C ALA A 86 -1.92 18.45 5.35
N LEU A 87 -2.95 18.77 4.59
CA LEU A 87 -3.98 19.73 4.98
C LEU A 87 -5.30 19.00 5.22
N TYR A 88 -5.85 19.14 6.41
CA TYR A 88 -7.14 18.63 6.81
C TYR A 88 -8.10 19.81 6.99
N ILE A 89 -9.20 19.79 6.28
CA ILE A 89 -10.25 20.84 6.34
C ILE A 89 -11.57 20.16 6.65
N ASP A 90 -12.31 20.71 7.60
CA ASP A 90 -13.66 20.25 7.90
C ASP A 90 -14.74 21.11 7.23
N SER A 91 -16.01 20.71 7.41
CA SER A 91 -17.15 21.41 6.83
C SER A 91 -17.42 22.80 7.42
N SER A 92 -16.83 23.14 8.57
CA SER A 92 -16.90 24.50 9.16
C SER A 92 -15.83 25.44 8.59
N GLY A 93 -14.87 24.93 7.82
CA GLY A 93 -13.72 25.66 7.31
C GLY A 93 -12.53 25.66 8.27
N ASP A 94 -12.65 25.02 9.44
CA ASP A 94 -11.51 24.82 10.32
C ASP A 94 -10.53 23.86 9.66
N HIS A 95 -9.25 24.14 9.84
CA HIS A 95 -8.21 23.36 9.19
C HIS A 95 -7.03 23.09 10.12
N LEU A 96 -6.33 22.00 9.86
CA LEU A 96 -5.07 21.64 10.46
C LEU A 96 -4.06 21.32 9.36
N LEU A 97 -2.96 22.05 9.34
CA LEU A 97 -1.87 21.86 8.40
C LEU A 97 -0.70 21.20 9.10
N LEU A 98 -0.34 20.00 8.67
CA LEU A 98 0.87 19.31 9.10
C LEU A 98 1.98 19.58 8.08
N THR A 99 3.18 19.87 8.57
CA THR A 99 4.38 20.16 7.79
C THR A 99 5.57 19.40 8.38
N ASP A 100 6.75 19.63 7.83
CA ASP A 100 8.04 19.19 8.39
C ASP A 100 8.58 20.11 9.52
N ASP A 101 7.85 21.19 9.86
CA ASP A 101 8.19 22.14 10.91
C ASP A 101 7.40 21.85 12.20
N ASP A 102 8.07 21.30 13.20
CA ASP A 102 7.47 20.96 14.50
C ASP A 102 6.84 22.16 15.22
N GLN A 103 7.45 23.35 15.15
CA GLN A 103 6.91 24.53 15.81
C GLN A 103 5.61 25.00 15.13
N ARG A 104 5.55 24.91 13.83
CA ARG A 104 4.34 25.18 13.04
C ARG A 104 3.26 24.19 13.38
N ASN A 105 3.57 22.88 13.41
CA ASN A 105 2.64 21.83 13.76
C ASN A 105 2.10 22.04 15.19
N ALA A 106 2.96 22.37 16.17
CA ALA A 106 2.52 22.69 17.53
C ALA A 106 1.51 23.86 17.55
N ASN A 107 1.73 24.89 16.75
CA ASN A 107 0.82 26.03 16.67
C ASN A 107 -0.51 25.67 15.99
N GLU A 108 -0.48 24.81 14.99
CA GLU A 108 -1.69 24.29 14.32
C GLU A 108 -2.54 23.47 15.32
N PHE A 109 -1.94 22.55 16.05
CA PHE A 109 -2.64 21.75 17.07
C PHE A 109 -3.22 22.60 18.19
N LYS A 110 -2.51 23.63 18.65
CA LYS A 110 -2.97 24.54 19.72
C LYS A 110 -4.31 25.23 19.42
N LYS A 111 -4.69 25.32 18.15
CA LYS A 111 -6.02 25.82 17.77
C LYS A 111 -7.14 24.94 18.33
N PHE A 112 -6.86 23.65 18.55
CA PHE A 112 -7.84 22.64 18.94
C PHE A 112 -7.51 21.99 20.28
N SER A 113 -6.26 21.57 20.51
CA SER A 113 -5.76 21.02 21.77
C SER A 113 -4.24 20.99 21.79
N ALA A 114 -3.65 21.66 22.78
CA ALA A 114 -2.20 21.60 22.99
C ALA A 114 -1.75 20.23 23.54
N THR A 115 -2.61 19.55 24.29
CA THR A 115 -2.38 18.21 24.85
C THR A 115 -2.26 17.17 23.71
N ASP A 116 -3.12 17.29 22.70
CA ASP A 116 -3.14 16.36 21.58
C ASP A 116 -1.87 16.43 20.72
N TYR A 117 -1.17 17.58 20.70
CA TYR A 117 0.11 17.64 19.99
C TYR A 117 1.17 16.73 20.60
N ALA A 118 1.32 16.75 21.93
CA ALA A 118 2.24 15.86 22.62
C ALA A 118 1.83 14.37 22.45
N ALA A 119 0.53 14.11 22.52
CA ALA A 119 -0.02 12.77 22.29
C ALA A 119 0.18 12.29 20.84
N TYR A 120 0.10 13.19 19.86
CA TYR A 120 0.24 12.87 18.44
C TYR A 120 1.63 12.30 18.13
N GLY A 121 2.69 12.91 18.61
CA GLY A 121 4.06 12.39 18.41
C GLY A 121 4.24 10.97 18.98
N ALA A 122 3.75 10.72 20.20
CA ALA A 122 3.83 9.40 20.83
C ALA A 122 2.93 8.35 20.11
N PHE A 123 1.79 8.79 19.58
CA PHE A 123 0.92 7.96 18.75
C PHE A 123 1.61 7.54 17.44
N GLU A 124 2.19 8.48 16.70
CA GLU A 124 2.93 8.23 15.46
C GLU A 124 4.10 7.26 15.69
N GLU A 125 4.85 7.45 16.77
CA GLU A 125 5.94 6.54 17.15
C GLU A 125 5.41 5.11 17.39
N THR A 126 4.27 4.99 18.09
CA THR A 126 3.61 3.70 18.34
C THR A 126 3.18 3.03 17.04
N VAL A 127 2.55 3.77 16.13
CA VAL A 127 2.12 3.29 14.81
C VAL A 127 3.33 2.85 13.98
N ALA A 128 4.42 3.62 14.00
CA ALA A 128 5.66 3.28 13.31
C ALA A 128 6.31 1.99 13.85
N GLN A 129 6.38 1.82 15.18
CA GLN A 129 6.93 0.61 15.82
C GLN A 129 6.15 -0.65 15.43
N VAL A 130 4.81 -0.58 15.49
CA VAL A 130 3.96 -1.71 15.10
C VAL A 130 4.01 -1.94 13.58
N GLY A 131 4.03 -0.88 12.79
CA GLY A 131 4.20 -0.95 11.34
C GLY A 131 5.50 -1.62 10.92
N ALA A 132 6.61 -1.34 11.62
CA ALA A 132 7.91 -1.96 11.34
C ALA A 132 7.92 -3.49 11.56
N LEU A 133 7.13 -3.98 12.54
CA LEU A 133 6.96 -5.42 12.74
C LEU A 133 6.19 -6.06 11.59
N LEU A 134 5.12 -5.42 11.14
CA LEU A 134 4.32 -5.91 10.00
C LEU A 134 5.09 -5.87 8.70
N SER A 135 5.89 -4.82 8.47
CA SER A 135 6.69 -4.67 7.25
C SER A 135 7.59 -5.88 7.00
N LYS A 136 8.15 -6.49 8.06
CA LYS A 136 8.98 -7.69 7.96
C LYS A 136 8.21 -8.93 7.48
N GLN A 137 6.90 -8.96 7.75
CA GLN A 137 6.03 -10.11 7.39
C GLN A 137 5.38 -9.93 6.01
N TRP A 138 5.48 -8.74 5.40
CA TRP A 138 4.72 -8.40 4.18
C TRP A 138 5.08 -9.23 2.96
N LEU A 139 6.33 -9.69 2.86
CA LEU A 139 6.80 -10.58 1.79
C LEU A 139 6.97 -12.04 2.26
N ALA A 140 6.66 -12.33 3.50
CA ALA A 140 6.72 -13.69 4.01
C ALA A 140 5.51 -14.51 3.52
N GLU A 141 5.74 -15.78 3.19
CA GLU A 141 4.65 -16.71 2.95
C GLU A 141 3.86 -16.92 4.24
N PRO A 142 2.52 -16.75 4.21
CA PRO A 142 1.70 -17.05 5.38
C PRO A 142 1.86 -18.53 5.77
N PRO A 143 2.12 -18.83 7.05
CA PRO A 143 2.22 -20.23 7.50
C PRO A 143 0.87 -20.95 7.31
N LYS A 144 0.90 -22.16 6.80
CA LYS A 144 -0.29 -22.98 6.64
C LYS A 144 -0.82 -23.42 8.00
N LEU A 145 -2.09 -23.16 8.26
CA LEU A 145 -2.78 -23.63 9.47
C LEU A 145 -3.43 -25.00 9.16
N GLY A 146 -2.93 -26.06 9.77
CA GLY A 146 -3.49 -27.42 9.63
C GLY A 146 -2.47 -28.45 9.15
N ASP A 147 -2.04 -28.40 7.91
CA ASP A 147 -1.05 -29.34 7.35
C ASP A 147 0.32 -28.66 7.32
N GLN A 148 0.94 -28.56 8.51
CA GLN A 148 2.15 -27.76 8.73
C GLN A 148 3.40 -28.54 8.33
N GLY A 149 4.14 -28.02 7.36
CA GLY A 149 5.51 -28.42 7.10
C GLY A 149 6.48 -27.85 8.15
N VAL A 150 7.70 -28.40 8.23
CA VAL A 150 8.74 -27.89 9.13
C VAL A 150 9.04 -26.40 8.89
N SER A 151 8.95 -25.94 7.63
CA SER A 151 9.14 -24.53 7.26
C SER A 151 8.06 -23.62 7.86
N ASP A 152 6.79 -24.07 7.90
CA ASP A 152 5.69 -23.30 8.47
C ASP A 152 5.84 -23.18 9.99
N LEU A 153 6.26 -24.26 10.64
CA LEU A 153 6.54 -24.25 12.08
C LEU A 153 7.68 -23.28 12.42
N ILE A 154 8.77 -23.28 11.64
CA ILE A 154 9.88 -22.31 11.81
C ILE A 154 9.40 -20.89 11.63
N SER A 155 8.56 -20.62 10.64
CA SER A 155 7.99 -19.27 10.38
C SER A 155 7.11 -18.80 11.53
N LEU A 156 6.25 -19.67 12.06
CA LEU A 156 5.43 -19.39 13.25
C LEU A 156 6.30 -19.14 14.49
N MET A 157 7.36 -19.94 14.68
CA MET A 157 8.28 -19.75 15.80
C MET A 157 9.01 -18.40 15.70
N LYS A 158 9.49 -18.01 14.51
CA LYS A 158 10.14 -16.70 14.30
C LYS A 158 9.18 -15.56 14.63
N LEU A 159 7.96 -15.60 14.10
CA LEU A 159 6.93 -14.61 14.41
C LEU A 159 6.64 -14.56 15.92
N GLY A 160 6.49 -15.72 16.56
CA GLY A 160 6.29 -15.83 18.00
C GLY A 160 7.44 -15.20 18.79
N VAL A 161 8.70 -15.45 18.40
CA VAL A 161 9.88 -14.86 19.02
C VAL A 161 9.91 -13.34 18.84
N ASP A 162 9.59 -12.83 17.65
CA ASP A 162 9.55 -11.38 17.40
C ASP A 162 8.50 -10.70 18.27
N VAL A 163 7.30 -11.27 18.40
CA VAL A 163 6.25 -10.77 19.29
C VAL A 163 6.66 -10.90 20.77
N PHE A 164 7.30 -12.01 21.15
CA PHE A 164 7.72 -12.24 22.54
C PHE A 164 8.83 -11.29 22.99
N ARG A 165 9.70 -10.85 22.08
CA ARG A 165 10.76 -9.86 22.35
C ARG A 165 10.22 -8.46 22.63
N LEU A 166 8.98 -8.16 22.25
CA LEU A 166 8.32 -6.92 22.61
C LEU A 166 8.08 -6.90 24.13
N ASP A 167 8.16 -5.72 24.71
CA ASP A 167 7.70 -5.53 26.08
C ASP A 167 6.17 -5.72 26.18
N THR A 168 5.66 -5.75 27.40
CA THR A 168 4.23 -6.01 27.65
C THR A 168 3.35 -4.93 27.04
N GLU A 169 3.79 -3.68 27.05
CA GLU A 169 3.03 -2.56 26.51
C GLU A 169 2.97 -2.61 24.99
N ALA A 170 4.09 -2.85 24.33
CA ALA A 170 4.14 -3.00 22.86
C ALA A 170 3.30 -4.17 22.37
N ARG A 171 3.29 -5.32 23.10
CA ARG A 171 2.39 -6.45 22.80
C ARG A 171 0.94 -6.07 22.94
N TRP A 172 0.58 -5.32 23.98
CA TRP A 172 -0.78 -4.84 24.18
C TRP A 172 -1.21 -3.90 23.05
N ARG A 173 -0.35 -2.94 22.68
CA ARG A 173 -0.59 -2.02 21.56
C ARG A 173 -0.78 -2.79 20.23
N LEU A 174 0.08 -3.77 19.96
CA LEU A 174 -0.06 -4.63 18.79
C LEU A 174 -1.43 -5.30 18.74
N MET A 175 -1.87 -5.91 19.84
CA MET A 175 -3.19 -6.53 19.93
C MET A 175 -4.33 -5.53 19.70
N GLN A 176 -4.22 -4.31 20.25
CA GLN A 176 -5.23 -3.27 20.03
C GLN A 176 -5.39 -2.92 18.55
N PHE A 177 -4.30 -2.79 17.80
CA PHE A 177 -4.37 -2.52 16.36
C PHE A 177 -4.93 -3.70 15.57
N PHE A 178 -4.69 -4.94 15.99
CA PHE A 178 -5.20 -6.11 15.27
C PHE A 178 -6.69 -6.38 15.50
N VAL A 179 -7.17 -6.21 16.74
CA VAL A 179 -8.54 -6.59 17.11
C VAL A 179 -9.43 -5.43 17.52
N GLY A 180 -8.84 -4.26 17.79
CA GLY A 180 -9.55 -3.09 18.28
C GLY A 180 -10.36 -2.37 17.22
N ALA A 181 -11.27 -1.51 17.68
CA ALA A 181 -11.96 -0.54 16.85
C ALA A 181 -11.14 0.75 16.78
N PRO A 182 -11.03 1.39 15.61
CA PRO A 182 -10.31 2.66 15.44
C PRO A 182 -10.70 3.75 16.43
N GLU A 183 -12.00 3.95 16.64
CA GLU A 183 -12.51 4.96 17.58
C GLU A 183 -11.99 4.74 19.01
N THR A 184 -11.95 3.48 19.47
CA THR A 184 -11.46 3.15 20.81
C THR A 184 -9.98 3.48 20.97
N ILE A 185 -9.19 3.29 19.93
CA ILE A 185 -7.77 3.65 19.93
C ILE A 185 -7.63 5.17 19.91
N ILE A 186 -8.29 5.85 18.98
CA ILE A 186 -8.22 7.30 18.80
C ILE A 186 -8.68 8.03 20.07
N ASP A 187 -9.78 7.58 20.70
CA ASP A 187 -10.33 8.17 21.91
C ASP A 187 -9.40 8.08 23.14
N ARG A 188 -8.52 7.09 23.17
CA ARG A 188 -7.53 6.96 24.26
C ARG A 188 -6.35 7.92 24.11
N TRP A 189 -6.05 8.33 22.90
CA TRP A 189 -4.90 9.17 22.61
C TRP A 189 -5.25 10.66 22.54
N PHE A 190 -6.44 11.00 22.05
CA PHE A 190 -6.81 12.37 21.73
C PHE A 190 -8.11 12.78 22.42
N GLU A 191 -8.20 14.07 22.77
CA GLU A 191 -9.38 14.67 23.37
C GLU A 191 -10.20 15.49 22.36
N SER A 192 -9.53 16.21 21.44
CA SER A 192 -10.16 17.08 20.45
C SER A 192 -10.86 16.30 19.33
N ALA A 193 -12.13 16.55 19.09
CA ALA A 193 -12.88 15.96 18.00
C ALA A 193 -12.24 16.27 16.61
N LYS A 194 -11.61 17.44 16.45
CA LYS A 194 -10.95 17.84 15.20
C LYS A 194 -9.69 16.99 14.95
N VAL A 195 -8.87 16.79 15.98
CA VAL A 195 -7.67 15.94 15.90
C VAL A 195 -8.08 14.49 15.66
N LYS A 196 -9.09 13.98 16.36
CA LYS A 196 -9.64 12.63 16.15
C LYS A 196 -10.09 12.43 14.70
N ALA A 197 -10.79 13.40 14.13
CA ALA A 197 -11.25 13.35 12.73
C ALA A 197 -10.07 13.33 11.74
N MET A 198 -9.00 14.10 11.99
CA MET A 198 -7.79 14.09 11.19
C MET A 198 -7.14 12.69 11.19
N VAL A 199 -6.93 12.13 12.38
CA VAL A 199 -6.34 10.78 12.51
C VAL A 199 -7.24 9.74 11.84
N ALA A 200 -8.56 9.83 12.03
CA ALA A 200 -9.52 8.92 11.38
C ALA A 200 -9.49 9.01 9.85
N ALA A 201 -9.20 10.17 9.27
CA ALA A 201 -9.11 10.35 7.83
C ALA A 201 -8.04 9.47 7.17
N HIS A 202 -7.00 9.09 7.90
CA HIS A 202 -5.98 8.14 7.43
C HIS A 202 -6.52 6.71 7.25
N ILE A 203 -7.61 6.35 7.91
CA ILE A 203 -8.19 5.01 7.89
C ILE A 203 -9.18 4.85 6.73
N MET A 204 -9.96 5.89 6.45
CA MET A 204 -11.10 5.84 5.52
C MET A 204 -10.72 5.43 4.10
N PRO A 205 -9.60 5.89 3.51
CA PRO A 205 -9.24 5.52 2.14
C PRO A 205 -8.97 4.02 1.94
N ALA A 206 -8.63 3.31 2.99
CA ALA A 206 -8.25 1.89 2.92
C ALA A 206 -9.37 0.93 3.33
N ASN A 207 -10.45 1.44 3.95
CA ASN A 207 -11.47 0.60 4.54
C ASN A 207 -12.86 1.28 4.54
N TYR A 208 -13.89 0.54 4.13
CA TYR A 208 -15.29 0.97 4.22
C TYR A 208 -15.96 0.62 5.56
N ALA A 209 -15.20 0.08 6.51
CA ALA A 209 -15.72 -0.24 7.84
C ALA A 209 -15.94 1.06 8.65
N PRO A 210 -16.98 1.11 9.49
CA PRO A 210 -17.15 2.20 10.45
C PRO A 210 -16.02 2.19 11.48
N LEU A 211 -15.72 3.35 12.06
CA LEU A 211 -14.66 3.48 13.07
C LEU A 211 -14.92 2.65 14.34
N SER A 212 -16.15 2.27 14.59
CA SER A 212 -16.58 1.39 15.70
C SER A 212 -16.34 -0.09 15.44
N GLN A 213 -15.94 -0.50 14.22
CA GLN A 213 -15.79 -1.91 13.88
C GLN A 213 -14.48 -2.49 14.44
N PRO A 214 -14.55 -3.55 15.25
CA PRO A 214 -13.34 -4.28 15.70
C PRO A 214 -12.54 -4.82 14.51
N GLY A 215 -11.21 -4.74 14.60
CA GLY A 215 -10.28 -5.16 13.56
C GLY A 215 -10.05 -4.14 12.44
N ALA A 216 -10.87 -3.10 12.32
CA ALA A 216 -10.66 -2.06 11.32
C ALA A 216 -9.40 -1.21 11.60
N SER A 217 -8.88 -1.21 12.82
CA SER A 217 -7.65 -0.52 13.21
C SER A 217 -6.40 -1.01 12.46
N LEU A 218 -6.43 -2.22 11.89
CA LEU A 218 -5.34 -2.72 11.05
C LEU A 218 -5.08 -1.81 9.85
N ALA A 219 -6.12 -1.12 9.35
CA ALA A 219 -5.98 -0.15 8.26
C ALA A 219 -5.06 1.03 8.63
N MET A 220 -4.99 1.43 9.91
CA MET A 220 -4.06 2.48 10.37
C MET A 220 -2.60 2.05 10.18
N LEU A 221 -2.30 0.78 10.44
CA LEU A 221 -0.95 0.23 10.30
C LEU A 221 -0.54 0.06 8.83
N HIS A 222 -1.49 -0.13 7.94
CA HIS A 222 -1.26 -0.26 6.51
C HIS A 222 -0.46 0.94 5.94
N HIS A 223 -0.73 2.14 6.41
CA HIS A 223 0.00 3.33 5.99
C HIS A 223 1.42 3.41 6.60
N ALA A 224 1.63 2.86 7.78
CA ALA A 224 2.92 2.87 8.46
C ALA A 224 3.94 1.86 7.89
N VAL A 225 3.49 0.85 7.13
CA VAL A 225 4.37 -0.17 6.55
C VAL A 225 4.98 0.23 5.21
N GLY A 226 4.49 1.33 4.61
CA GLY A 226 5.01 1.85 3.35
C GLY A 226 6.33 2.59 3.51
N GLU A 227 7.01 2.83 2.41
CA GLU A 227 8.18 3.71 2.37
C GLU A 227 8.33 4.39 1.01
N ILE A 228 8.97 5.56 1.01
CA ILE A 228 9.39 6.25 -0.21
C ILE A 228 10.84 6.69 -0.05
N ASN A 229 11.69 6.29 -0.99
CA ASN A 229 13.11 6.65 -1.01
C ASN A 229 13.85 6.34 0.31
N GLY A 230 13.46 5.22 0.98
CA GLY A 230 14.04 4.81 2.27
C GLY A 230 13.41 5.49 3.49
N GLN A 231 12.45 6.39 3.32
CA GLN A 231 11.72 7.01 4.41
C GLN A 231 10.47 6.20 4.75
N ALA A 232 10.51 5.48 5.87
CA ALA A 232 9.39 4.68 6.36
C ALA A 232 8.18 5.56 6.70
N GLY A 233 6.97 5.08 6.39
CA GLY A 233 5.72 5.78 6.61
C GLY A 233 5.45 6.95 5.65
N ALA A 234 6.39 7.28 4.77
CA ALA A 234 6.21 8.37 3.82
C ALA A 234 5.18 8.04 2.74
N TRP A 235 4.41 9.06 2.39
CA TRP A 235 3.48 9.06 1.27
C TRP A 235 4.01 9.93 0.16
N GLY A 236 3.66 9.62 -1.07
CA GLY A 236 4.09 10.40 -2.23
C GLY A 236 3.12 10.37 -3.38
N ILE A 237 3.41 11.25 -4.32
CA ILE A 237 2.84 11.22 -5.66
C ILE A 237 3.91 10.78 -6.64
N VAL A 238 3.50 10.35 -7.84
CA VAL A 238 4.45 9.96 -8.88
C VAL A 238 4.44 10.99 -9.98
N LYS A 239 5.60 11.41 -10.43
CA LYS A 239 5.74 12.32 -11.57
C LYS A 239 5.03 11.74 -12.80
N GLY A 240 4.14 12.52 -13.38
CA GLY A 240 3.26 12.08 -14.48
C GLY A 240 2.01 11.33 -14.03
N GLY A 241 1.75 11.24 -12.70
CA GLY A 241 0.60 10.58 -12.09
C GLY A 241 0.84 9.09 -11.82
N MET A 242 -0.10 8.45 -11.14
CA MET A 242 0.03 7.05 -10.69
C MET A 242 0.17 6.05 -11.84
N GLY A 243 -0.34 6.39 -13.03
CA GLY A 243 -0.15 5.59 -14.24
C GLY A 243 1.31 5.41 -14.66
N SER A 244 2.20 6.32 -14.25
CA SER A 244 3.64 6.19 -14.55
C SER A 244 4.27 4.96 -13.90
N ILE A 245 3.74 4.50 -12.75
CA ILE A 245 4.18 3.25 -12.08
C ILE A 245 3.94 2.05 -13.02
N THR A 246 2.72 1.91 -13.50
CA THR A 246 2.33 0.76 -14.30
C THR A 246 2.90 0.82 -15.71
N GLN A 247 3.13 2.02 -16.25
CA GLN A 247 3.88 2.18 -17.50
C GLN A 247 5.35 1.74 -17.32
N ALA A 248 6.01 2.14 -16.23
CA ALA A 248 7.35 1.67 -15.91
C ALA A 248 7.42 0.15 -15.77
N MET A 249 6.43 -0.46 -15.08
CA MET A 249 6.31 -1.92 -14.96
C MET A 249 6.12 -2.59 -16.32
N ALA A 250 5.30 -2.03 -17.20
CA ALA A 250 5.03 -2.57 -18.53
C ALA A 250 6.28 -2.46 -19.44
N HIS A 251 7.03 -1.35 -19.36
CA HIS A 251 8.28 -1.20 -20.08
C HIS A 251 9.33 -2.22 -19.60
N SER A 252 9.44 -2.39 -18.28
CA SER A 252 10.30 -3.40 -17.67
C SER A 252 9.93 -4.81 -18.13
N ALA A 253 8.64 -5.14 -18.18
CA ALA A 253 8.16 -6.44 -18.62
C ALA A 253 8.48 -6.69 -20.12
N ARG A 254 8.20 -5.71 -20.98
CA ARG A 254 8.51 -5.80 -22.41
C ARG A 254 10.01 -5.97 -22.68
N ALA A 255 10.86 -5.27 -21.91
CA ALA A 255 12.31 -5.42 -22.02
C ALA A 255 12.81 -6.84 -21.66
N LYS A 256 12.00 -7.60 -20.91
CA LYS A 256 12.24 -9.02 -20.55
C LYS A 256 11.54 -10.01 -21.47
N GLY A 257 10.95 -9.52 -22.58
CA GLY A 257 10.27 -10.37 -23.57
C GLY A 257 8.80 -10.71 -23.24
N VAL A 258 8.18 -10.06 -22.25
CA VAL A 258 6.75 -10.23 -21.99
C VAL A 258 5.94 -9.58 -23.10
N GLU A 259 5.03 -10.33 -23.71
CA GLU A 259 4.03 -9.80 -24.62
C GLU A 259 2.87 -9.21 -23.83
N ILE A 260 2.50 -7.95 -24.12
CA ILE A 260 1.36 -7.28 -23.50
C ILE A 260 0.40 -6.88 -24.62
N ARG A 261 -0.79 -7.49 -24.63
CA ARG A 261 -1.89 -7.21 -25.57
C ARG A 261 -2.94 -6.40 -24.83
N THR A 262 -3.20 -5.21 -25.33
CA THR A 262 -4.35 -4.37 -24.93
C THR A 262 -5.52 -4.63 -25.88
N ASP A 263 -6.72 -4.13 -25.51
CA ASP A 263 -7.97 -4.39 -26.25
C ASP A 263 -8.25 -5.89 -26.41
N ALA A 264 -7.80 -6.70 -25.46
CA ALA A 264 -7.84 -8.16 -25.48
C ALA A 264 -8.63 -8.68 -24.26
N ALA A 265 -9.94 -8.50 -24.31
CA ALA A 265 -10.85 -8.99 -23.27
C ALA A 265 -10.91 -10.52 -23.27
N VAL A 266 -10.67 -11.14 -22.11
CA VAL A 266 -10.83 -12.57 -21.91
C VAL A 266 -12.28 -12.85 -21.52
N SER A 267 -13.01 -13.62 -22.34
CA SER A 267 -14.39 -13.99 -22.08
C SER A 267 -14.52 -15.30 -21.30
N ARG A 268 -13.56 -16.22 -21.49
CA ARG A 268 -13.58 -17.55 -20.87
C ARG A 268 -12.17 -18.13 -20.82
N ILE A 269 -11.92 -18.95 -19.79
CA ILE A 269 -10.74 -19.81 -19.68
C ILE A 269 -11.18 -21.24 -20.00
N GLU A 270 -10.60 -21.83 -21.03
CA GLU A 270 -10.89 -23.22 -21.39
C GLU A 270 -9.95 -24.16 -20.65
N VAL A 271 -10.54 -25.18 -20.00
CA VAL A 271 -9.79 -26.17 -19.23
C VAL A 271 -10.18 -27.57 -19.68
N ALA A 272 -9.21 -28.39 -20.07
CA ALA A 272 -9.41 -29.79 -20.36
C ALA A 272 -8.42 -30.65 -19.55
N VAL A 273 -8.93 -31.69 -18.89
CA VAL A 273 -8.14 -32.64 -18.08
C VAL A 273 -7.22 -31.90 -17.06
N GLY A 274 -7.77 -30.86 -16.40
CA GLY A 274 -7.05 -30.08 -15.39
C GLY A 274 -5.96 -29.16 -15.94
N ARG A 275 -5.91 -28.91 -17.23
CA ARG A 275 -4.96 -28.00 -17.89
C ARG A 275 -5.69 -26.92 -18.67
N VAL A 276 -5.16 -25.71 -18.64
CA VAL A 276 -5.63 -24.61 -19.48
C VAL A 276 -5.26 -24.93 -20.94
N THR A 277 -6.24 -24.83 -21.83
CA THR A 277 -6.11 -25.15 -23.26
C THR A 277 -6.43 -23.94 -24.16
N GLY A 278 -7.12 -22.92 -23.63
CA GLY A 278 -7.47 -21.70 -24.34
C GLY A 278 -8.16 -20.69 -23.42
#